data_df37ebefc964caaf34e173c4358d8e53
#
_entry.id   df37ebefc964caaf34e173c4358d8e53
#
_cell.length_a   1.000
_cell.length_b   1.000
_cell.length_c   1.000
_cell.angle_alpha   90.00
_cell.angle_beta   90.00
_cell.angle_gamma   90.00
#
_symmetry.space_group_name_H-M   'P 1'
#
loop_
_entity.id
_entity.type
_entity.pdbx_description
1 polymer ?
#
loop_
_entity_poly.entity_id
_entity_poly.type
_entity_poly.pdbx_seq_one_letter_code
_entity_poly.pdbx_strand_id
1 'polypeptide(L)'
;MIRRKQVCIVGAGVSGLAAAKAFAARGHLITIVERSGDLGGVWEPSRSYPEVQTQSPKDLYRYTDKAMPESYPEWPNGPQVHAYLTDYARDHDLLGTIRFNTTVLQMDRRPDSRPG
;
A
#
# COMPACT_ATOMS: atom_id res chain seq x y z
N MET A 1 8.65 -11.80 -23.28
CA MET A 1 7.86 -12.36 -22.16
C MET A 1 8.52 -12.01 -20.83
N ILE A 2 7.76 -11.47 -19.90
CA ILE A 2 8.28 -11.12 -18.58
C ILE A 2 8.29 -12.38 -17.71
N ARG A 3 9.46 -12.66 -17.12
CA ARG A 3 9.60 -13.80 -16.24
C ARG A 3 8.91 -13.52 -14.91
N ARG A 4 8.07 -14.45 -14.46
CA ARG A 4 7.38 -14.35 -13.16
C ARG A 4 8.39 -14.40 -12.02
N LYS A 5 8.28 -13.46 -11.09
CA LYS A 5 9.14 -13.37 -9.92
C LYS A 5 8.30 -13.33 -8.64
N GLN A 6 8.95 -13.64 -7.53
CA GLN A 6 8.38 -13.40 -6.21
C GLN A 6 8.89 -12.05 -5.74
N VAL A 7 7.96 -11.14 -5.43
CA VAL A 7 8.30 -9.78 -5.02
C VAL A 7 7.81 -9.57 -3.59
N CYS A 8 8.71 -9.18 -2.71
CA CYS A 8 8.38 -8.81 -1.35
C CYS A 8 8.44 -7.30 -1.20
N ILE A 9 7.34 -6.72 -0.72
CA ILE A 9 7.23 -5.29 -0.52
C ILE A 9 7.18 -5.02 0.97
N VAL A 10 8.02 -4.13 1.46
CA VAL A 10 8.06 -3.75 2.87
C VAL A 10 7.21 -2.51 3.07
N GLY A 11 6.13 -2.67 3.80
CA GLY A 11 5.19 -1.60 4.12
C GLY A 11 3.95 -1.58 3.24
N ALA A 12 2.80 -1.45 3.88
CA ALA A 12 1.48 -1.40 3.23
C ALA A 12 0.91 0.02 3.26
N GLY A 13 1.75 1.02 3.06
CA GLY A 13 1.33 2.41 2.92
C GLY A 13 1.01 2.74 1.47
N VAL A 14 0.86 4.03 1.19
CA VAL A 14 0.48 4.52 -0.16
C VAL A 14 1.43 3.99 -1.24
N SER A 15 2.74 4.09 -1.00
CA SER A 15 3.74 3.66 -1.98
C SER A 15 3.81 2.16 -2.13
N GLY A 16 3.71 1.42 -1.01
CA GLY A 16 3.76 -0.04 -1.04
C GLY A 16 2.59 -0.65 -1.79
N LEU A 17 1.40 -0.11 -1.59
CA LEU A 17 0.21 -0.58 -2.31
C LEU A 17 0.31 -0.28 -3.81
N ALA A 18 0.83 0.90 -4.17
CA ALA A 18 1.04 1.24 -5.58
C ALA A 18 2.04 0.30 -6.25
N ALA A 19 3.16 0.01 -5.57
CA ALA A 19 4.16 -0.92 -6.07
C ALA A 19 3.59 -2.32 -6.23
N ALA A 20 2.83 -2.79 -5.24
CA ALA A 20 2.20 -4.11 -5.28
C ALA A 20 1.27 -4.23 -6.48
N LYS A 21 0.43 -3.24 -6.70
CA LYS A 21 -0.49 -3.22 -7.84
C LYS A 21 0.28 -3.29 -9.15
N ALA A 22 1.35 -2.52 -9.29
CA ALA A 22 2.13 -2.48 -10.52
C ALA A 22 2.80 -3.83 -10.81
N PHE A 23 3.43 -4.45 -9.81
CA PHE A 23 4.06 -5.75 -10.00
C PHE A 23 3.04 -6.87 -10.23
N ALA A 24 1.92 -6.85 -9.52
CA ALA A 24 0.87 -7.84 -9.69
C ALA A 24 0.28 -7.77 -11.10
N ALA A 25 0.12 -6.56 -11.64
CA ALA A 25 -0.39 -6.37 -13.00
C ALA A 25 0.54 -6.96 -14.06
N ARG A 26 1.82 -7.14 -13.74
CA ARG A 26 2.78 -7.78 -14.62
C ARG A 26 2.90 -9.29 -14.38
N GLY A 27 2.06 -9.86 -13.55
CA GLY A 27 2.00 -11.28 -13.30
C GLY A 27 2.96 -11.80 -12.24
N HIS A 28 3.60 -10.93 -11.47
CA HIS A 28 4.49 -11.36 -10.39
C HIS A 28 3.70 -11.77 -9.14
N LEU A 29 4.27 -12.66 -8.36
CA LEU A 29 3.72 -13.04 -7.06
C LEU A 29 4.13 -12.00 -6.01
N ILE A 30 3.16 -11.47 -5.29
CA ILE A 30 3.38 -10.38 -4.35
C ILE A 30 3.17 -10.86 -2.91
N THR A 31 4.07 -10.45 -2.03
CA THR A 31 3.87 -10.51 -0.59
C THR A 31 4.20 -9.14 -0.03
N ILE A 32 3.28 -8.56 0.72
CA ILE A 32 3.51 -7.29 1.41
C ILE A 32 3.70 -7.61 2.89
N VAL A 33 4.78 -7.10 3.48
CA VAL A 33 5.08 -7.29 4.89
C VAL A 33 4.83 -5.97 5.61
N GLU A 34 3.92 -5.98 6.58
CA GLU A 34 3.52 -4.78 7.31
C GLU A 34 3.69 -5.01 8.82
N ARG A 35 4.42 -4.11 9.47
CA ARG A 35 4.67 -4.21 10.92
C ARG A 35 3.44 -3.91 11.77
N SER A 36 2.52 -3.08 11.27
CA SER A 36 1.30 -2.73 11.99
C SER A 36 0.21 -3.78 11.81
N GLY A 37 -0.86 -3.65 12.58
CA GLY A 37 -2.02 -4.55 12.47
C GLY A 37 -2.98 -4.18 11.36
N ASP A 38 -2.69 -3.12 10.62
CA ASP A 38 -3.54 -2.64 9.54
C ASP A 38 -2.68 -1.95 8.49
N LEU A 39 -3.23 -1.76 7.30
CA LEU A 39 -2.56 -1.04 6.23
C LEU A 39 -2.72 0.46 6.40
N GLY A 40 -2.01 1.23 5.57
CA GLY A 40 -2.21 2.67 5.48
C GLY A 40 -0.98 3.51 5.77
N GLY A 41 0.09 2.93 6.30
CA GLY A 41 1.28 3.70 6.65
C GLY A 41 0.95 4.79 7.66
N VAL A 42 1.19 6.05 7.31
CA VAL A 42 0.88 7.18 8.19
C VAL A 42 -0.62 7.33 8.43
N TRP A 43 -1.45 6.72 7.62
CA TRP A 43 -2.92 6.75 7.75
C TRP A 43 -3.46 5.54 8.51
N GLU A 44 -2.61 4.63 8.93
CA GLU A 44 -3.01 3.50 9.75
C GLU A 44 -3.57 4.03 11.07
N PRO A 45 -4.75 3.53 11.54
CA PRO A 45 -5.46 4.17 12.66
C PRO A 45 -4.66 4.37 13.93
N SER A 46 -3.74 3.46 14.27
CA SER A 46 -2.93 3.61 15.49
C SER A 46 -1.88 4.71 15.39
N ARG A 47 -1.58 5.18 14.18
CA ARG A 47 -0.62 6.25 13.92
C ARG A 47 -1.28 7.58 13.65
N SER A 48 -2.56 7.57 13.32
CA SER A 48 -3.33 8.77 13.07
C SER A 48 -3.63 9.49 14.38
N TYR A 49 -3.63 10.80 14.32
CA TYR A 49 -4.05 11.62 15.43
C TYR A 49 -5.38 12.30 15.09
N PRO A 50 -6.15 12.78 16.11
CA PRO A 50 -7.40 13.49 15.84
C PRO A 50 -7.19 14.67 14.90
N GLU A 51 -8.15 14.86 14.00
CA GLU A 51 -8.17 15.98 13.05
C GLU A 51 -7.10 15.91 11.96
N VAL A 52 -6.38 14.78 11.84
CA VAL A 52 -5.45 14.61 10.73
C VAL A 52 -6.23 14.62 9.41
N GLN A 53 -5.69 15.31 8.42
CA GLN A 53 -6.27 15.37 7.08
C GLN A 53 -5.16 15.51 6.05
N THR A 54 -5.52 15.35 4.78
CA THR A 54 -4.56 15.52 3.69
C THR A 54 -4.10 16.97 3.59
N GLN A 55 -2.88 17.17 3.08
CA GLN A 55 -2.34 18.50 2.82
C GLN A 55 -2.56 18.93 1.37
N SER A 56 -3.17 18.05 0.56
CA SER A 56 -3.56 18.33 -0.81
C SER A 56 -5.05 18.02 -0.96
N PRO A 57 -5.77 18.73 -1.84
CA PRO A 57 -7.17 18.41 -2.08
C PRO A 57 -7.35 16.99 -2.59
N LYS A 58 -8.52 16.39 -2.36
CA LYS A 58 -8.80 15.00 -2.72
C LYS A 58 -8.56 14.70 -4.20
N ASP A 59 -8.73 15.68 -5.08
CA ASP A 59 -8.50 15.46 -6.51
C ASP A 59 -7.01 15.34 -6.86
N LEU A 60 -6.12 15.74 -5.96
CA LEU A 60 -4.68 15.63 -6.13
C LEU A 60 -4.09 14.50 -5.27
N TYR A 61 -4.71 14.19 -4.15
CA TYR A 61 -4.23 13.14 -3.24
C TYR A 61 -4.97 11.83 -3.53
N ARG A 62 -4.57 11.18 -4.61
CA ARG A 62 -5.23 9.96 -5.07
C ARG A 62 -4.31 9.15 -5.97
N TYR A 63 -4.65 7.87 -6.15
CA TYR A 63 -4.05 7.08 -7.21
C TYR A 63 -4.64 7.51 -8.55
N THR A 64 -3.86 7.34 -9.62
CA THR A 64 -4.31 7.75 -10.96
C THR A 64 -5.51 6.96 -11.45
N ASP A 65 -5.64 5.71 -10.99
CA ASP A 65 -6.69 4.79 -11.42
C ASP A 65 -7.85 4.68 -10.44
N LYS A 66 -7.89 5.49 -9.39
CA LYS A 66 -8.99 5.46 -8.43
C LYS A 66 -9.19 6.84 -7.80
N ALA A 67 -10.28 7.49 -8.17
CA ALA A 67 -10.66 8.75 -7.55
C ALA A 67 -11.19 8.49 -6.13
N MET A 68 -11.07 9.48 -5.26
CA MET A 68 -11.76 9.42 -3.97
C MET A 68 -13.26 9.65 -4.18
N PRO A 69 -14.12 9.07 -3.30
CA PRO A 69 -15.56 9.29 -3.42
C PRO A 69 -15.93 10.78 -3.45
N GLU A 70 -16.91 11.13 -4.25
CA GLU A 70 -17.39 12.51 -4.33
C GLU A 70 -17.95 12.99 -2.99
N SER A 71 -18.45 12.06 -2.18
CA SER A 71 -18.97 12.38 -0.85
C SER A 71 -17.89 12.85 0.13
N TYR A 72 -16.60 12.61 -0.18
CA TYR A 72 -15.53 13.08 0.68
C TYR A 72 -15.36 14.59 0.57
N PRO A 73 -15.01 15.27 1.68
CA PRO A 73 -14.70 16.69 1.62
C PRO A 73 -13.45 16.93 0.77
N GLU A 74 -13.24 18.19 0.40
CA GLU A 74 -12.05 18.57 -0.38
C GLU A 74 -10.75 18.16 0.32
N TRP A 75 -10.75 18.18 1.65
CA TRP A 75 -9.62 17.78 2.49
C TRP A 75 -10.01 16.57 3.33
N PRO A 76 -9.90 15.34 2.80
CA PRO A 76 -10.32 14.15 3.54
C PRO A 76 -9.56 13.98 4.87
N ASN A 77 -10.26 13.43 5.86
CA ASN A 77 -9.67 13.13 7.16
C ASN A 77 -8.98 11.77 7.13
N GLY A 78 -8.28 11.44 8.25
CA GLY A 78 -7.55 10.19 8.37
C GLY A 78 -8.37 8.95 8.09
N PRO A 79 -9.53 8.74 8.76
CA PRO A 79 -10.38 7.59 8.50
C PRO A 79 -10.83 7.47 7.05
N GLN A 80 -11.09 8.59 6.38
CA GLN A 80 -11.50 8.57 4.97
C GLN A 80 -10.34 8.15 4.07
N VAL A 81 -9.13 8.64 4.33
CA VAL A 81 -7.95 8.21 3.57
C VAL A 81 -7.68 6.72 3.81
N HIS A 82 -7.78 6.27 5.07
CA HIS A 82 -7.59 4.86 5.39
C HIS A 82 -8.61 3.97 4.66
N ALA A 83 -9.88 4.37 4.65
CA ALA A 83 -10.93 3.64 3.93
C ALA A 83 -10.63 3.60 2.42
N TYR A 84 -10.18 4.70 1.87
CA TYR A 84 -9.79 4.78 0.46
C TYR A 84 -8.67 3.81 0.13
N LEU A 85 -7.62 3.76 0.97
CA LEU A 85 -6.50 2.84 0.77
C LEU A 85 -6.93 1.38 0.92
N THR A 86 -7.81 1.09 1.86
CA THR A 86 -8.35 -0.25 2.05
C THR A 86 -9.14 -0.69 0.82
N ASP A 87 -9.97 0.19 0.29
CA ASP A 87 -10.74 -0.09 -0.92
C ASP A 87 -9.84 -0.31 -2.12
N TYR A 88 -8.77 0.47 -2.24
CA TYR A 88 -7.79 0.28 -3.31
C TYR A 88 -7.13 -1.09 -3.24
N ALA A 89 -6.70 -1.49 -2.05
CA ALA A 89 -6.10 -2.81 -1.85
C ALA A 89 -7.09 -3.93 -2.18
N ARG A 90 -8.36 -3.74 -1.82
CA ARG A 90 -9.41 -4.72 -2.13
C ARG A 90 -9.66 -4.81 -3.63
N ASP A 91 -9.76 -3.67 -4.30
CA ASP A 91 -10.03 -3.61 -5.74
C ASP A 91 -8.96 -4.32 -6.56
N HIS A 92 -7.72 -4.33 -6.09
CA HIS A 92 -6.59 -4.94 -6.79
C HIS A 92 -6.17 -6.28 -6.18
N ASP A 93 -7.04 -6.88 -5.34
CA ASP A 93 -6.79 -8.19 -4.72
C ASP A 93 -5.49 -8.25 -3.91
N LEU A 94 -5.13 -7.14 -3.27
CA LEU A 94 -3.89 -7.06 -2.50
C LEU A 94 -4.05 -7.42 -1.04
N LEU A 95 -5.27 -7.34 -0.48
CA LEU A 95 -5.48 -7.59 0.96
C LEU A 95 -4.96 -8.95 1.40
N GLY A 96 -5.20 -9.98 0.60
CA GLY A 96 -4.76 -11.34 0.92
C GLY A 96 -3.25 -11.54 0.81
N THR A 97 -2.52 -10.59 0.24
CA THR A 97 -1.07 -10.66 0.10
C THR A 97 -0.33 -9.99 1.26
N ILE A 98 -1.05 -9.30 2.14
CA ILE A 98 -0.44 -8.55 3.23
C ILE A 98 -0.28 -9.43 4.46
N ARG A 99 0.94 -9.48 4.99
CA ARG A 99 1.25 -10.11 6.27
C ARG A 99 1.40 -9.02 7.30
N PHE A 100 0.37 -8.86 8.12
CA PHE A 100 0.36 -7.87 9.19
C PHE A 100 1.17 -8.33 10.40
N ASN A 101 1.50 -7.40 11.28
CA ASN A 101 2.24 -7.66 12.52
C ASN A 101 3.56 -8.40 12.25
N THR A 102 4.19 -8.07 11.14
CA THR A 102 5.42 -8.72 10.68
C THR A 102 6.46 -7.64 10.42
N THR A 103 7.58 -7.72 11.12
CA THR A 103 8.65 -6.74 11.02
C THR A 103 9.85 -7.35 10.31
N VAL A 104 10.39 -6.62 9.34
CA VAL A 104 11.64 -7.00 8.68
C VAL A 104 12.79 -6.55 9.59
N LEU A 105 13.59 -7.52 10.05
CA LEU A 105 14.73 -7.23 10.91
C LEU A 105 16.02 -7.01 10.13
N GLN A 106 16.15 -7.71 9.01
CA GLN A 106 17.37 -7.65 8.21
C GLN A 106 17.09 -8.11 6.79
N MET A 107 17.77 -7.49 5.85
CA MET A 107 17.72 -7.89 4.44
C MET A 107 19.15 -8.08 3.96
N ASP A 108 19.45 -9.28 3.46
CA ASP A 108 20.76 -9.60 2.95
C ASP A 108 20.68 -9.99 1.49
N ARG A 109 21.66 -9.53 0.73
CA ARG A 109 21.79 -9.94 -0.66
C ARG A 109 22.32 -11.37 -0.68
N ARG A 110 21.67 -12.25 -1.45
CA ARG A 110 22.16 -13.61 -1.62
C ARG A 110 23.52 -13.60 -2.31
N PRO A 111 24.52 -14.31 -1.76
CA PRO A 111 25.85 -14.39 -2.41
C PRO A 111 25.80 -14.99 -3.81
N ASP A 112 24.91 -15.93 -4.06
CA ASP A 112 24.74 -16.62 -5.33
C ASP A 112 23.69 -15.97 -6.24
N SER A 113 23.12 -14.84 -5.82
CA SER A 113 22.13 -14.12 -6.63
C SER A 113 22.78 -13.52 -7.84
N ARG A 114 22.16 -13.67 -8.99
CA ARG A 114 22.63 -13.09 -10.24
C ARG A 114 21.80 -11.91 -10.64
N PRO A 115 22.43 -10.87 -11.18
CA PRO A 115 21.68 -9.79 -11.81
C PRO A 115 20.89 -10.32 -13.00
N GLY A 116 19.71 -9.83 -13.19
CA GLY A 116 18.92 -10.16 -14.37
C GLY A 116 17.86 -11.16 -14.20
#